data_009ce78020013526c2b1f22e289386fe
#
_entry.id   009ce78020013526c2b1f22e289386fe
#
_cell.length_a   1.000
_cell.length_b   1.000
_cell.length_c   1.000
_cell.angle_alpha   90.00
_cell.angle_beta   90.00
_cell.angle_gamma   90.00
#
_symmetry.space_group_name_H-M   'P 1'
#
loop_
_entity.id
_entity.type
_entity.pdbx_description
1 polymer ?
#
loop_
_entity_poly.entity_id
_entity_poly.type
_entity_poly.pdbx_seq_one_letter_code
_entity_poly.pdbx_strand_id
1 'polypeptide(L)'
;MEKKTRIAVDMDEVMANSIARFQEWYGRDFQLELTLEALHGRNAADAVAPEHQAALHAYPKAPGFFKDLPVMTDSQEVLRRMSERYELFIATAAMEFSNSFLDKYNWLQQHFAFIPWSHYVFCGDKSIINADFLIDDNAYNFDGFRGEGLLFSAPHNARETGYRRVHNWQEIAGIFL
;
A
#
# COMPACT_ATOMS: atom_id res chain seq x y z
N MET A 1 -23.73 -7.06 -21.31
CA MET A 1 -23.16 -5.98 -20.49
C MET A 1 -21.68 -5.90 -20.79
N GLU A 2 -21.18 -4.76 -21.16
CA GLU A 2 -19.76 -4.55 -21.36
C GLU A 2 -19.02 -4.81 -20.04
N LYS A 3 -17.92 -5.56 -20.09
CA LYS A 3 -17.12 -5.88 -18.91
C LYS A 3 -16.42 -4.59 -18.45
N LYS A 4 -16.70 -4.13 -17.23
CA LYS A 4 -15.98 -2.99 -16.65
C LYS A 4 -14.50 -3.32 -16.52
N THR A 5 -13.64 -2.34 -16.81
CA THR A 5 -12.21 -2.41 -16.52
C THR A 5 -11.99 -2.60 -15.01
N ARG A 6 -11.13 -3.54 -14.65
CA ARG A 6 -10.80 -3.90 -13.28
C ARG A 6 -9.49 -3.27 -12.87
N ILE A 7 -9.48 -2.65 -11.71
CA ILE A 7 -8.27 -2.03 -11.13
C ILE A 7 -8.07 -2.62 -9.74
N ALA A 8 -6.95 -3.28 -9.54
CA ALA A 8 -6.49 -3.71 -8.23
C ALA A 8 -5.58 -2.63 -7.64
N VAL A 9 -5.75 -2.37 -6.35
CA VAL A 9 -5.03 -1.31 -5.62
C VAL A 9 -4.43 -1.92 -4.36
N ASP A 10 -3.13 -1.76 -4.14
CA ASP A 10 -2.51 -2.13 -2.87
C ASP A 10 -2.95 -1.20 -1.74
N MET A 11 -2.82 -1.67 -0.51
CA MET A 11 -3.22 -0.89 0.67
C MET A 11 -2.04 -0.10 1.25
N ASP A 12 -0.96 -0.79 1.63
CA ASP A 12 0.16 -0.18 2.34
C ASP A 12 0.96 0.73 1.39
N GLU A 13 1.35 1.93 1.84
CA GLU A 13 2.05 2.97 1.06
C GLU A 13 1.31 3.47 -0.21
N VAL A 14 0.16 2.90 -0.54
CA VAL A 14 -0.69 3.35 -1.65
C VAL A 14 -1.95 4.05 -1.13
N MET A 15 -2.69 3.41 -0.22
CA MET A 15 -3.90 3.94 0.41
C MET A 15 -3.68 4.36 1.86
N ALA A 16 -2.85 3.60 2.58
CA ALA A 16 -2.51 3.77 3.99
C ALA A 16 -1.01 4.07 4.15
N ASN A 17 -0.66 5.07 4.96
CA ASN A 17 0.72 5.46 5.21
C ASN A 17 1.31 4.64 6.37
N SER A 18 1.87 3.48 6.08
CA SER A 18 2.53 2.61 7.06
C SER A 18 3.89 3.17 7.50
N ILE A 19 4.56 3.96 6.65
CA ILE A 19 5.81 4.65 7.01
C ILE A 19 5.59 5.60 8.19
N ALA A 20 4.48 6.33 8.21
CA ALA A 20 4.16 7.19 9.36
C ALA A 20 4.10 6.40 10.68
N ARG A 21 3.60 5.16 10.64
CA ARG A 21 3.57 4.28 11.82
C ARG A 21 4.97 3.77 12.20
N PHE A 22 5.82 3.45 11.23
CA PHE A 22 7.22 3.13 11.51
C PHE A 22 7.94 4.31 12.16
N GLN A 23 7.73 5.52 11.66
CA GLN A 23 8.30 6.75 12.22
C GLN A 23 7.82 7.01 13.65
N GLU A 24 6.51 6.87 13.89
CA GLU A 24 5.89 7.03 15.21
C GLU A 24 6.49 6.06 16.23
N TRP A 25 6.53 4.77 15.90
CA TRP A 25 6.99 3.76 16.84
C TRP A 25 8.49 3.81 17.05
N TYR A 26 9.26 4.12 16.00
CA TYR A 26 10.70 4.31 16.13
C TYR A 26 11.02 5.52 17.02
N GLY A 27 10.31 6.62 16.85
CA GLY A 27 10.43 7.79 17.72
C GLY A 27 10.06 7.50 19.17
N ARG A 28 8.99 6.72 19.39
CA ARG A 28 8.55 6.29 20.72
C ARG A 28 9.61 5.44 21.44
N ASP A 29 10.18 4.44 20.74
CA ASP A 29 11.02 3.42 21.34
C ASP A 29 12.48 3.85 21.50
N PHE A 30 12.99 4.63 20.55
CA PHE A 30 14.41 5.04 20.49
C PHE A 30 14.63 6.53 20.67
N GLN A 31 13.59 7.36 20.69
CA GLN A 31 13.68 8.84 20.72
C GLN A 31 14.53 9.39 19.55
N LEU A 32 14.49 8.70 18.43
CA LEU A 32 15.19 9.05 17.19
C LEU A 32 14.17 9.24 16.06
N GLU A 33 14.56 10.03 15.05
CA GLU A 33 13.74 10.25 13.87
C GLU A 33 14.12 9.26 12.75
N LEU A 34 13.13 8.60 12.15
CA LEU A 34 13.29 7.85 10.91
C LEU A 34 12.91 8.77 9.75
N THR A 35 13.89 9.40 9.14
CA THR A 35 13.66 10.41 8.09
C THR A 35 13.33 9.75 6.74
N LEU A 36 12.58 10.47 5.89
CA LEU A 36 12.31 10.01 4.52
C LEU A 36 13.60 9.90 3.69
N GLU A 37 14.62 10.71 4.00
CA GLU A 37 15.93 10.63 3.35
C GLU A 37 16.63 9.30 3.68
N ALA A 38 16.59 8.86 4.94
CA ALA A 38 17.15 7.57 5.36
C ALA A 38 16.46 6.39 4.67
N LEU A 39 15.15 6.52 4.42
CA LEU A 39 14.31 5.52 3.74
C LEU A 39 14.52 5.48 2.21
N HIS A 40 15.25 6.43 1.62
CA HIS A 40 15.38 6.54 0.16
C HIS A 40 16.04 5.30 -0.47
N GLY A 41 15.23 4.48 -1.14
CA GLY A 41 15.64 3.20 -1.75
C GLY A 41 15.98 2.12 -0.72
N ARG A 42 15.36 2.16 0.48
CA ARG A 42 15.57 1.19 1.57
C ARG A 42 14.25 0.91 2.30
N ASN A 43 14.11 -0.33 2.76
CA ASN A 43 13.06 -0.67 3.73
C ASN A 43 13.36 -0.03 5.10
N ALA A 44 12.34 0.11 5.94
CA ALA A 44 12.47 0.75 7.24
C ALA A 44 13.57 0.13 8.13
N ALA A 45 13.67 -1.20 8.15
CA ALA A 45 14.69 -1.90 8.93
C ALA A 45 16.12 -1.66 8.42
N ASP A 46 16.30 -1.50 7.09
CA ASP A 46 17.61 -1.25 6.49
C ASP A 46 18.05 0.21 6.61
N ALA A 47 17.14 1.09 7.02
CA ALA A 47 17.37 2.53 7.15
C ALA A 47 17.84 2.95 8.55
N VAL A 48 17.92 2.03 9.51
CA VAL A 48 18.31 2.30 10.90
C VAL A 48 19.62 1.60 11.29
N ALA A 49 20.16 1.97 12.46
CA ALA A 49 21.36 1.33 13.02
C ALA A 49 21.11 -0.19 13.25
N PRO A 50 22.15 -1.04 13.09
CA PRO A 50 22.00 -2.50 13.19
C PRO A 50 21.32 -2.98 14.47
N GLU A 51 21.61 -2.32 15.59
CA GLU A 51 20.99 -2.64 16.90
C GLU A 51 19.50 -2.39 16.98
N HIS A 52 18.93 -1.56 16.06
CA HIS A 52 17.50 -1.25 16.01
C HIS A 52 16.73 -2.09 14.98
N GLN A 53 17.41 -2.74 14.04
CA GLN A 53 16.78 -3.46 12.93
C GLN A 53 15.77 -4.51 13.40
N ALA A 54 16.12 -5.25 14.46
CA ALA A 54 15.25 -6.28 15.01
C ALA A 54 13.89 -5.72 15.49
N ALA A 55 13.89 -4.50 16.05
CA ALA A 55 12.66 -3.83 16.48
C ALA A 55 11.80 -3.44 15.26
N LEU A 56 12.41 -2.89 14.20
CA LEU A 56 11.68 -2.51 12.98
C LEU A 56 11.05 -3.74 12.31
N HIS A 57 11.75 -4.86 12.25
CA HIS A 57 11.19 -6.14 11.75
C HIS A 57 10.07 -6.69 12.64
N ALA A 58 10.05 -6.34 13.93
CA ALA A 58 9.01 -6.78 14.85
C ALA A 58 7.75 -5.92 14.80
N TYR A 59 7.83 -4.64 14.42
CA TYR A 59 6.70 -3.71 14.42
C TYR A 59 5.50 -4.21 13.62
N PRO A 60 5.61 -4.67 12.37
CA PRO A 60 4.45 -5.16 11.63
C PRO A 60 3.81 -6.42 12.23
N LYS A 61 4.57 -7.14 13.06
CA LYS A 61 4.09 -8.34 13.78
C LYS A 61 3.39 -8.01 15.10
N ALA A 62 3.54 -6.78 15.57
CA ALA A 62 2.94 -6.34 16.83
C ALA A 62 1.45 -5.97 16.64
N PRO A 63 0.58 -6.32 17.61
CA PRO A 63 -0.82 -5.92 17.57
C PRO A 63 -0.98 -4.40 17.46
N GLY A 64 -1.90 -3.97 16.59
CA GLY A 64 -2.23 -2.55 16.43
C GLY A 64 -1.28 -1.77 15.49
N PHE A 65 -0.26 -2.39 14.91
CA PHE A 65 0.62 -1.70 13.98
C PHE A 65 -0.17 -1.17 12.76
N PHE A 66 -1.09 -1.97 12.21
CA PHE A 66 -1.92 -1.59 11.07
C PHE A 66 -3.23 -0.90 11.46
N LYS A 67 -3.48 -0.76 12.76
CA LYS A 67 -4.64 -0.04 13.25
C LYS A 67 -4.45 1.46 13.10
N ASP A 68 -5.46 2.18 12.69
CA ASP A 68 -5.49 3.65 12.63
C ASP A 68 -4.33 4.29 11.81
N LEU A 69 -3.89 3.63 10.74
CA LEU A 69 -2.90 4.21 9.82
C LEU A 69 -3.46 5.48 9.17
N PRO A 70 -2.63 6.53 8.99
CA PRO A 70 -3.07 7.71 8.24
C PRO A 70 -3.44 7.32 6.80
N VAL A 71 -4.52 7.92 6.29
CA VAL A 71 -4.94 7.74 4.90
C VAL A 71 -4.02 8.57 3.99
N MET A 72 -3.60 7.99 2.87
CA MET A 72 -2.82 8.72 1.86
C MET A 72 -3.66 9.86 1.28
N THR A 73 -3.06 11.03 1.17
CA THR A 73 -3.71 12.25 0.66
C THR A 73 -4.40 11.99 -0.68
N ASP A 74 -5.62 12.45 -0.84
CA ASP A 74 -6.48 12.36 -2.03
C ASP A 74 -6.97 10.94 -2.39
N SER A 75 -6.47 9.88 -1.75
CA SER A 75 -6.81 8.49 -2.11
C SER A 75 -8.32 8.21 -2.02
N GLN A 76 -8.98 8.70 -0.97
CA GLN A 76 -10.42 8.47 -0.77
C GLN A 76 -11.27 9.16 -1.86
N GLU A 77 -10.95 10.40 -2.21
CA GLU A 77 -11.69 11.12 -3.23
C GLU A 77 -11.50 10.48 -4.61
N VAL A 78 -10.24 10.24 -4.99
CA VAL A 78 -9.92 9.67 -6.31
C VAL A 78 -10.51 8.28 -6.47
N LEU A 79 -10.34 7.38 -5.48
CA LEU A 79 -10.92 6.04 -5.54
C LEU A 79 -12.45 6.05 -5.55
N ARG A 80 -13.10 6.98 -4.84
CA ARG A 80 -14.56 7.11 -4.90
C ARG A 80 -15.02 7.45 -6.30
N ARG A 81 -14.40 8.42 -6.96
CA ARG A 81 -14.72 8.80 -8.35
C ARG A 81 -14.40 7.67 -9.33
N MET A 82 -13.28 6.97 -9.13
CA MET A 82 -12.93 5.80 -9.95
C MET A 82 -13.96 4.67 -9.79
N SER A 83 -14.52 4.44 -8.59
CA SER A 83 -15.51 3.39 -8.34
C SER A 83 -16.81 3.56 -9.15
N GLU A 84 -17.12 4.75 -9.61
CA GLU A 84 -18.28 5.01 -10.48
C GLU A 84 -18.10 4.44 -11.89
N ARG A 85 -16.83 4.37 -12.36
CA ARG A 85 -16.47 3.97 -13.74
C ARG A 85 -15.86 2.58 -13.83
N TYR A 86 -15.07 2.20 -12.83
CA TYR A 86 -14.25 0.99 -12.80
C TYR A 86 -14.73 0.00 -11.74
N GLU A 87 -14.36 -1.26 -11.88
CA GLU A 87 -14.51 -2.28 -10.85
C GLU A 87 -13.22 -2.31 -10.01
N LEU A 88 -13.27 -1.73 -8.81
CA LEU A 88 -12.10 -1.61 -7.94
C LEU A 88 -11.99 -2.81 -7.01
N PHE A 89 -10.77 -3.32 -6.84
CA PHE A 89 -10.39 -4.35 -5.87
C PHE A 89 -9.26 -3.84 -5.00
N ILE A 90 -9.28 -4.15 -3.72
CA ILE A 90 -8.15 -3.89 -2.83
C ILE A 90 -7.37 -5.19 -2.67
N ALA A 91 -6.08 -5.18 -3.03
CA ALA A 91 -5.22 -6.35 -3.01
C ALA A 91 -4.06 -6.13 -2.03
N THR A 92 -4.11 -6.73 -0.84
CA THR A 92 -3.10 -6.54 0.20
C THR A 92 -2.54 -7.86 0.72
N ALA A 93 -1.21 -7.88 0.97
CA ALA A 93 -0.48 -9.04 1.49
C ALA A 93 -0.66 -9.24 3.01
N ALA A 94 -1.89 -9.07 3.53
CA ALA A 94 -2.16 -9.23 4.97
C ALA A 94 -1.78 -10.62 5.53
N MET A 95 -1.61 -11.62 4.65
CA MET A 95 -1.16 -12.97 5.03
C MET A 95 0.27 -12.98 5.60
N GLU A 96 1.11 -12.04 5.23
CA GLU A 96 2.48 -11.92 5.74
C GLU A 96 2.49 -11.65 7.25
N PHE A 97 1.52 -10.88 7.73
CA PHE A 97 1.35 -10.53 9.13
C PHE A 97 -0.06 -10.90 9.58
N SER A 98 -0.23 -12.13 10.12
CA SER A 98 -1.55 -12.67 10.46
C SER A 98 -2.37 -11.80 11.42
N ASN A 99 -1.71 -11.03 12.29
CA ASN A 99 -2.34 -10.06 13.19
C ASN A 99 -2.88 -8.82 12.46
N SER A 100 -2.49 -8.59 11.20
CA SER A 100 -2.92 -7.41 10.42
C SER A 100 -4.33 -7.55 9.82
N PHE A 101 -4.87 -8.76 9.69
CA PHE A 101 -6.15 -9.01 9.00
C PHE A 101 -7.30 -8.15 9.51
N LEU A 102 -7.57 -8.23 10.82
CA LEU A 102 -8.69 -7.51 11.41
C LEU A 102 -8.46 -6.00 11.37
N ASP A 103 -7.24 -5.56 11.63
CA ASP A 103 -6.88 -4.14 11.57
C ASP A 103 -7.08 -3.58 10.17
N LYS A 104 -6.54 -4.24 9.14
CA LYS A 104 -6.69 -3.84 7.73
C LYS A 104 -8.15 -3.89 7.27
N TYR A 105 -8.88 -4.95 7.62
CA TYR A 105 -10.30 -5.04 7.30
C TYR A 105 -11.10 -3.88 7.91
N ASN A 106 -10.93 -3.62 9.20
CA ASN A 106 -11.64 -2.55 9.89
C ASN A 106 -11.26 -1.17 9.33
N TRP A 107 -9.97 -0.96 9.03
CA TRP A 107 -9.48 0.27 8.43
C TRP A 107 -10.12 0.53 7.05
N LEU A 108 -10.20 -0.51 6.20
CA LEU A 108 -10.88 -0.42 4.90
C LEU A 108 -12.37 -0.10 5.06
N GLN A 109 -13.06 -0.74 6.00
CA GLN A 109 -14.46 -0.46 6.29
C GLN A 109 -14.67 0.98 6.81
N GLN A 110 -13.75 1.49 7.58
CA GLN A 110 -13.82 2.86 8.12
C GLN A 110 -13.58 3.91 7.05
N HIS A 111 -12.57 3.72 6.20
CA HIS A 111 -12.09 4.76 5.28
C HIS A 111 -12.57 4.60 3.84
N PHE A 112 -12.89 3.37 3.40
CA PHE A 112 -13.21 3.03 2.01
C PHE A 112 -14.48 2.17 1.89
N ALA A 113 -15.47 2.39 2.75
CA ALA A 113 -16.73 1.65 2.77
C ALA A 113 -17.53 1.69 1.45
N PHE A 114 -17.19 2.56 0.53
CA PHE A 114 -17.76 2.61 -0.82
C PHE A 114 -17.23 1.50 -1.74
N ILE A 115 -16.13 0.83 -1.38
CA ILE A 115 -15.64 -0.38 -2.04
C ILE A 115 -16.23 -1.57 -1.24
N PRO A 116 -17.02 -2.44 -1.87
CA PRO A 116 -17.69 -3.53 -1.15
C PRO A 116 -16.64 -4.53 -0.61
N TRP A 117 -16.92 -5.10 0.57
CA TRP A 117 -16.03 -6.07 1.22
C TRP A 117 -15.71 -7.29 0.34
N SER A 118 -16.60 -7.66 -0.60
CA SER A 118 -16.38 -8.72 -1.57
C SER A 118 -15.29 -8.43 -2.59
N HIS A 119 -14.81 -7.18 -2.65
CA HIS A 119 -13.70 -6.73 -3.49
C HIS A 119 -12.37 -6.61 -2.70
N TYR A 120 -12.33 -7.07 -1.43
CA TYR A 120 -11.09 -7.14 -0.66
C TYR A 120 -10.41 -8.48 -0.90
N VAL A 121 -9.19 -8.44 -1.40
CA VAL A 121 -8.37 -9.60 -1.74
C VAL A 121 -7.16 -9.63 -0.82
N PHE A 122 -7.19 -10.51 0.18
CA PHE A 122 -6.05 -10.77 1.06
C PHE A 122 -5.20 -11.89 0.46
N CYS A 123 -4.12 -11.53 -0.23
CA CYS A 123 -3.25 -12.50 -0.90
C CYS A 123 -1.80 -12.04 -0.85
N GLY A 124 -0.87 -13.00 -0.83
CA GLY A 124 0.57 -12.74 -0.87
C GLY A 124 1.16 -12.74 -2.29
N ASP A 125 0.50 -13.42 -3.23
CA ASP A 125 0.93 -13.51 -4.63
C ASP A 125 -0.12 -12.84 -5.53
N LYS A 126 0.20 -11.63 -6.01
CA LYS A 126 -0.71 -10.83 -6.83
C LYS A 126 -0.74 -11.26 -8.30
N SER A 127 0.09 -12.19 -8.74
CA SER A 127 0.06 -12.76 -10.10
C SER A 127 -1.27 -13.47 -10.42
N ILE A 128 -1.98 -13.94 -9.39
CA ILE A 128 -3.28 -14.60 -9.53
C ILE A 128 -4.46 -13.62 -9.73
N ILE A 129 -4.23 -12.32 -9.54
CA ILE A 129 -5.29 -11.31 -9.63
C ILE A 129 -5.66 -11.07 -11.10
N ASN A 130 -6.95 -11.22 -11.40
CA ASN A 130 -7.48 -10.95 -12.72
C ASN A 130 -8.01 -9.52 -12.81
N ALA A 131 -7.10 -8.57 -12.95
CA ALA A 131 -7.39 -7.15 -13.17
C ALA A 131 -6.63 -6.63 -14.40
N ASP A 132 -7.12 -5.51 -14.97
CA ASP A 132 -6.51 -4.87 -16.12
C ASP A 132 -5.36 -3.95 -15.68
N PHE A 133 -5.44 -3.40 -14.46
CA PHE A 133 -4.40 -2.58 -13.83
C PHE A 133 -4.13 -3.02 -12.39
N LEU A 134 -2.88 -2.87 -11.97
CA LEU A 134 -2.44 -3.02 -10.57
C LEU A 134 -1.68 -1.76 -10.16
N ILE A 135 -2.17 -1.04 -9.16
CA ILE A 135 -1.50 0.10 -8.53
C ILE A 135 -0.84 -0.42 -7.25
N ASP A 136 0.48 -0.39 -7.19
CA ASP A 136 1.26 -1.02 -6.12
C ASP A 136 2.58 -0.26 -5.91
N ASP A 137 3.08 -0.24 -4.68
CA ASP A 137 4.37 0.37 -4.34
C ASP A 137 5.54 -0.62 -4.44
N ASN A 138 5.26 -1.92 -4.58
CA ASN A 138 6.26 -2.96 -4.71
C ASN A 138 6.31 -3.53 -6.12
N ALA A 139 7.38 -3.23 -6.85
CA ALA A 139 7.58 -3.61 -8.25
C ALA A 139 7.52 -5.13 -8.48
N TYR A 140 7.97 -5.95 -7.51
CA TYR A 140 7.93 -7.41 -7.61
C TYR A 140 6.49 -7.97 -7.73
N ASN A 141 5.47 -7.22 -7.30
CA ASN A 141 4.06 -7.62 -7.45
C ASN A 141 3.58 -7.57 -8.91
N PHE A 142 4.35 -6.95 -9.80
CA PHE A 142 4.06 -6.97 -11.23
C PHE A 142 4.60 -8.22 -11.94
N ASP A 143 5.47 -8.99 -11.28
CA ASP A 143 6.00 -10.24 -11.83
C ASP A 143 4.86 -11.26 -11.97
N GLY A 144 4.62 -11.71 -13.22
CA GLY A 144 3.53 -12.62 -13.53
C GLY A 144 2.12 -12.00 -13.53
N PHE A 145 1.95 -10.75 -13.15
CA PHE A 145 0.68 -10.04 -13.31
C PHE A 145 0.39 -9.81 -14.80
N ARG A 146 -0.85 -10.08 -15.23
CA ARG A 146 -1.21 -10.07 -16.67
C ARG A 146 -1.68 -8.72 -17.19
N GLY A 147 -2.01 -7.80 -16.30
CA GLY A 147 -2.42 -6.44 -16.63
C GLY A 147 -1.25 -5.47 -16.64
N GLU A 148 -1.54 -4.18 -16.63
CA GLU A 148 -0.55 -3.11 -16.54
C GLU A 148 -0.28 -2.75 -15.07
N GLY A 149 1.01 -2.80 -14.64
CA GLY A 149 1.45 -2.34 -13.33
C GLY A 149 1.74 -0.84 -13.33
N LEU A 150 1.20 -0.13 -12.35
CA LEU A 150 1.50 1.27 -12.06
C LEU A 150 2.24 1.34 -10.74
N LEU A 151 3.55 1.66 -10.78
CA LEU A 151 4.37 1.74 -9.58
C LEU A 151 4.08 3.04 -8.84
N PHE A 152 3.41 2.93 -7.69
CA PHE A 152 3.15 4.06 -6.82
C PHE A 152 4.42 4.44 -6.05
N SER A 153 4.81 5.71 -6.07
CA SER A 153 6.05 6.16 -5.45
C SER A 153 5.98 6.09 -3.94
N ALA A 154 6.89 5.32 -3.38
CA ALA A 154 7.15 5.22 -1.95
C ALA A 154 8.68 5.38 -1.70
N PRO A 155 9.12 5.76 -0.50
CA PRO A 155 10.54 5.97 -0.25
C PRO A 155 11.41 4.76 -0.57
N HIS A 156 10.97 3.53 -0.24
CA HIS A 156 11.75 2.32 -0.46
C HIS A 156 11.97 2.00 -1.94
N ASN A 157 11.01 2.34 -2.81
CA ASN A 157 11.10 2.06 -4.24
C ASN A 157 11.71 3.22 -5.07
N ALA A 158 12.27 4.24 -4.42
CA ALA A 158 12.76 5.44 -5.10
C ALA A 158 13.83 5.17 -6.17
N ARG A 159 14.53 4.03 -6.09
CA ARG A 159 15.58 3.62 -7.03
C ARG A 159 15.09 2.65 -8.10
N GLU A 160 13.84 2.18 -8.01
CA GLU A 160 13.26 1.29 -9.01
C GLU A 160 13.04 2.03 -10.33
N THR A 161 13.42 1.39 -11.44
CA THR A 161 13.33 1.93 -12.79
C THR A 161 12.68 0.91 -13.74
N GLY A 162 12.20 1.38 -14.90
CA GLY A 162 11.61 0.49 -15.89
C GLY A 162 10.11 0.26 -15.75
N TYR A 163 9.48 0.90 -14.79
CA TYR A 163 8.04 0.81 -14.55
C TYR A 163 7.33 2.12 -14.89
N ARG A 164 6.06 2.03 -15.30
CA ARG A 164 5.20 3.22 -15.37
C ARG A 164 4.92 3.69 -13.95
N ARG A 165 5.52 4.83 -13.58
CA ARG A 165 5.47 5.36 -12.22
C ARG A 165 4.41 6.45 -12.10
N VAL A 166 3.78 6.48 -10.93
CA VAL A 166 2.89 7.53 -10.46
C VAL A 166 3.35 8.01 -9.08
N HIS A 167 3.29 9.31 -8.81
CA HIS A 167 3.85 9.89 -7.60
C HIS A 167 2.81 10.20 -6.53
N ASN A 168 1.55 10.28 -6.91
CA ASN A 168 0.45 10.63 -6.01
C ASN A 168 -0.90 10.29 -6.65
N TRP A 169 -1.95 10.44 -5.87
CA TRP A 169 -3.32 10.16 -6.30
C TRP A 169 -3.85 11.15 -7.35
N GLN A 170 -3.29 12.36 -7.48
CA GLN A 170 -3.67 13.29 -8.55
C GLN A 170 -3.17 12.83 -9.92
N GLU A 171 -1.99 12.21 -9.98
CA GLU A 171 -1.52 11.58 -11.21
C GLU A 171 -2.38 10.35 -11.59
N ILE A 172 -2.80 9.54 -10.61
CA ILE A 172 -3.78 8.46 -10.83
C ILE A 172 -5.09 9.03 -11.37
N ALA A 173 -5.59 10.14 -10.81
CA ALA A 173 -6.79 10.82 -11.31
C ALA A 173 -6.61 11.25 -12.77
N GLY A 174 -5.45 11.78 -13.14
CA GLY A 174 -5.14 12.17 -14.52
C GLY A 174 -5.11 11.01 -15.52
N ILE A 175 -4.92 9.76 -15.04
CA ILE A 175 -4.93 8.56 -15.90
C ILE A 175 -6.37 8.02 -16.06
N PHE A 176 -7.17 8.02 -14.99
CA PHE A 176 -8.43 7.27 -14.94
C PHE A 176 -9.70 8.15 -14.91
N LEU A 177 -9.59 9.44 -14.68
CA LEU A 177 -10.74 10.35 -14.53
C LEU A 177 -10.80 11.43 -15.59
#